data_773a9ddc77a17525c000a1f05dc47daf
#
_entry.id   773a9ddc77a17525c000a1f05dc47daf
#
_cell.length_a   1.000
_cell.length_b   1.000
_cell.length_c   1.000
_cell.angle_alpha   90.00
_cell.angle_beta   90.00
_cell.angle_gamma   90.00
#
_symmetry.space_group_name_H-M   'P 1'
#
loop_
_entity.id
_entity.type
_entity.pdbx_description
1 polymer ?
#
loop_
_entity_poly.entity_id
_entity_poly.type
_entity_poly.pdbx_seq_one_letter_code
_entity_poly.pdbx_strand_id
1 'polypeptide(L)'
;MNLLLTPGVFDVAQTIQVQRSDTIVLGMGLATLTAVNGAVVMEVTNAQGVDLAGITIDAGTKNSPVLVRIGSEHGRPSDPKNPTALQDVFFRIGGPHVGKATVSLEVNSDN
;
A
#
# COMPACT_ATOMS: atom_id res chain seq x y z
N MET A 1 13.50 6.69 -5.52
CA MET A 1 13.13 5.45 -6.23
C MET A 1 11.68 5.54 -6.69
N ASN A 2 11.42 5.05 -7.87
CA ASN A 2 10.05 5.07 -8.39
C ASN A 2 9.66 3.67 -8.84
N LEU A 3 8.41 3.31 -8.61
CA LEU A 3 7.84 2.05 -9.04
C LEU A 3 6.63 2.32 -9.91
N LEU A 4 6.69 1.83 -11.14
CA LEU A 4 5.60 1.94 -12.09
C LEU A 4 4.97 0.56 -12.29
N LEU A 5 3.67 0.47 -12.03
CA LEU A 5 2.92 -0.76 -12.20
C LEU A 5 2.10 -0.67 -13.49
N THR A 6 2.36 -1.58 -14.41
CA THR A 6 1.59 -1.68 -15.65
C THR A 6 0.21 -2.28 -15.37
N PRO A 7 -0.76 -2.14 -16.30
CA PRO A 7 -2.07 -2.76 -16.11
C PRO A 7 -1.96 -4.27 -15.91
N GLY A 8 -2.70 -4.79 -14.94
CA GLY A 8 -2.70 -6.21 -14.64
C GLY A 8 -2.92 -6.48 -13.15
N VAL A 9 -2.88 -7.77 -12.80
CA VAL A 9 -3.01 -8.23 -11.42
C VAL A 9 -1.69 -8.85 -11.01
N PHE A 10 -1.15 -8.37 -9.89
CA PHE A 10 0.14 -8.81 -9.36
C PHE A 10 -0.06 -9.43 -7.99
N ASP A 11 0.39 -10.66 -7.81
CA ASP A 11 0.34 -11.34 -6.52
C ASP A 11 1.51 -10.89 -5.64
N VAL A 12 1.20 -10.49 -4.42
CA VAL A 12 2.20 -9.99 -3.47
C VAL A 12 2.30 -10.97 -2.31
N ALA A 13 3.36 -11.78 -2.29
CA ALA A 13 3.63 -12.73 -1.22
C ALA A 13 4.57 -12.15 -0.16
N GLN A 14 5.33 -11.14 -0.50
CA GLN A 14 6.23 -10.42 0.40
C GLN A 14 5.92 -8.94 0.32
N THR A 15 5.87 -8.29 1.47
CA THR A 15 5.56 -6.87 1.57
C THR A 15 6.48 -6.03 0.70
N ILE A 16 5.88 -5.14 -0.09
CA ILE A 16 6.64 -4.13 -0.83
C ILE A 16 7.06 -3.05 0.16
N GLN A 17 8.35 -2.92 0.39
CA GLN A 17 8.90 -1.95 1.34
C GLN A 17 9.26 -0.66 0.62
N VAL A 18 8.65 0.44 1.05
CA VAL A 18 8.99 1.78 0.57
C VAL A 18 9.74 2.49 1.71
N GLN A 19 11.06 2.61 1.54
CA GLN A 19 11.94 3.12 2.59
C GLN A 19 12.72 4.37 2.18
N ARG A 20 12.47 4.88 0.97
CA ARG A 20 13.12 6.09 0.48
C ARG A 20 12.09 7.21 0.36
N SER A 21 12.46 8.37 0.87
CA SER A 21 11.65 9.57 0.73
C SER A 21 11.47 9.94 -0.75
N ASP A 22 10.36 10.59 -1.05
CA ASP A 22 10.01 11.06 -2.39
C ASP A 22 9.84 9.94 -3.43
N THR A 23 9.60 8.70 -2.96
CA THR A 23 9.27 7.58 -3.84
C THR A 23 7.87 7.76 -4.41
N ILE A 24 7.74 7.51 -5.70
CA ILE A 24 6.45 7.50 -6.38
C ILE A 24 6.11 6.05 -6.76
N VAL A 25 4.95 5.59 -6.30
CA VAL A 25 4.38 4.31 -6.74
C VAL A 25 3.14 4.63 -7.54
N LEU A 26 3.22 4.40 -8.84
CA LEU A 26 2.16 4.75 -9.78
C LEU A 26 1.65 3.51 -10.49
N GLY A 27 0.35 3.25 -10.38
CA GLY A 27 -0.33 2.25 -11.16
C GLY A 27 -0.92 2.87 -12.42
N MET A 28 -0.84 2.14 -13.52
CA MET A 28 -1.41 2.56 -14.80
C MET A 28 -2.58 1.65 -15.15
N GLY A 29 -3.67 2.25 -15.58
CA GLY A 29 -4.87 1.52 -15.94
C GLY A 29 -5.49 0.84 -14.73
N LEU A 30 -5.65 -0.48 -14.80
CA LEU A 30 -6.27 -1.26 -13.71
C LEU A 30 -5.22 -2.08 -12.94
N ALA A 31 -4.10 -1.46 -12.57
CA ALA A 31 -3.08 -2.15 -11.78
C ALA A 31 -3.65 -2.56 -10.41
N THR A 32 -3.57 -3.87 -10.12
CA THR A 32 -4.10 -4.46 -8.89
C THR A 32 -3.01 -5.26 -8.20
N LEU A 33 -2.84 -5.03 -6.90
CA LEU A 33 -1.93 -5.81 -6.05
C LEU A 33 -2.77 -6.69 -5.13
N THR A 34 -2.61 -8.01 -5.25
CA THR A 34 -3.36 -8.98 -4.46
C THR A 34 -2.49 -9.55 -3.36
N ALA A 35 -2.96 -9.49 -2.11
CA ALA A 35 -2.25 -10.09 -0.98
C ALA A 35 -2.29 -11.61 -1.07
N VAL A 36 -1.13 -12.25 -0.96
CA VAL A 36 -0.98 -13.70 -0.97
C VAL A 36 -0.53 -14.15 0.43
N ASN A 37 -1.16 -15.22 0.93
CA ASN A 37 -0.84 -15.81 2.23
C ASN A 37 -0.97 -14.84 3.42
N GLY A 38 -1.90 -13.89 3.35
CA GLY A 38 -2.11 -12.94 4.43
C GLY A 38 -1.05 -11.85 4.53
N ALA A 39 -0.32 -11.59 3.44
CA ALA A 39 0.74 -10.60 3.44
C ALA A 39 0.19 -9.17 3.64
N VAL A 40 1.02 -8.31 4.23
CA VAL A 40 0.86 -6.87 4.14
C VAL A 40 1.37 -6.49 2.75
N VAL A 41 0.52 -5.87 1.93
CA VAL A 41 0.88 -5.62 0.53
C VAL A 41 2.00 -4.59 0.43
N MET A 42 1.87 -3.47 1.15
CA MET A 42 2.86 -2.40 1.08
C MET A 42 3.03 -1.74 2.44
N GLU A 43 4.26 -1.40 2.76
CA GLU A 43 4.59 -0.66 3.98
C GLU A 43 5.55 0.48 3.65
N VAL A 44 5.18 1.68 4.05
CA VAL A 44 6.02 2.88 3.93
C VAL A 44 6.66 3.14 5.29
N THR A 45 7.98 3.02 5.37
CA THR A 45 8.72 3.10 6.62
C THR A 45 9.83 4.13 6.52
N ASN A 46 9.89 5.04 7.49
CA ASN A 46 10.95 6.06 7.58
C ASN A 46 11.14 6.87 6.28
N ALA A 47 10.06 7.10 5.55
CA ALA A 47 10.09 7.83 4.30
C ALA A 47 9.07 8.96 4.35
N GLN A 48 9.43 10.09 3.76
CA GLN A 48 8.59 11.27 3.66
C GLN A 48 8.26 11.53 2.20
N GLY A 49 7.12 12.19 1.93
CA GLY A 49 6.79 12.63 0.58
C GLY A 49 6.54 11.50 -0.41
N VAL A 50 6.06 10.36 0.06
CA VAL A 50 5.76 9.22 -0.81
C VAL A 50 4.40 9.43 -1.46
N ASP A 51 4.34 9.26 -2.77
CA ASP A 51 3.08 9.31 -3.52
C ASP A 51 2.68 7.92 -3.96
N LEU A 52 1.50 7.48 -3.54
CA LEU A 52 0.87 6.26 -4.00
C LEU A 52 -0.35 6.63 -4.84
N ALA A 53 -0.39 6.21 -6.09
CA ALA A 53 -1.48 6.64 -6.98
C ALA A 53 -1.90 5.56 -7.97
N GLY A 54 -3.20 5.50 -8.24
CA GLY A 54 -3.76 4.71 -9.32
C GLY A 54 -3.70 3.19 -9.13
N ILE A 55 -3.74 2.69 -7.88
CA ILE A 55 -3.64 1.27 -7.60
C ILE A 55 -4.85 0.76 -6.84
N THR A 56 -5.20 -0.50 -7.09
CA THR A 56 -6.19 -1.25 -6.32
C THR A 56 -5.47 -2.29 -5.48
N ILE A 57 -5.80 -2.34 -4.21
CA ILE A 57 -5.27 -3.33 -3.26
C ILE A 57 -6.36 -4.34 -2.99
N ASP A 58 -6.11 -5.59 -3.30
CA ASP A 58 -7.09 -6.68 -3.22
C ASP A 58 -6.70 -7.67 -2.12
N ALA A 59 -7.64 -7.91 -1.20
CA ALA A 59 -7.41 -8.87 -0.13
C ALA A 59 -7.47 -10.30 -0.68
N GLY A 60 -6.57 -11.14 -0.20
CA GLY A 60 -6.55 -12.55 -0.55
C GLY A 60 -7.48 -13.40 0.33
N THR A 61 -7.42 -14.72 0.14
CA THR A 61 -8.27 -15.67 0.87
C THR A 61 -7.84 -15.85 2.32
N LYS A 62 -6.56 -15.62 2.62
CA LYS A 62 -6.06 -15.62 4.00
C LYS A 62 -6.07 -14.19 4.54
N ASN A 63 -6.42 -14.05 5.81
CA ASN A 63 -6.53 -12.74 6.42
C ASN A 63 -5.19 -12.00 6.44
N SER A 64 -5.19 -10.77 5.94
CA SER A 64 -4.08 -9.84 6.12
C SER A 64 -4.36 -8.99 7.36
N PRO A 65 -3.43 -8.89 8.32
CA PRO A 65 -3.65 -8.00 9.47
C PRO A 65 -3.80 -6.55 9.04
N VAL A 66 -3.02 -6.12 8.07
CA VAL A 66 -3.09 -4.80 7.45
C VAL A 66 -2.76 -4.97 5.97
N LEU A 67 -3.48 -4.32 5.08
CA LEU A 67 -3.15 -4.37 3.64
C LEU A 67 -2.08 -3.35 3.28
N VAL A 68 -2.24 -2.11 3.71
CA VAL A 68 -1.24 -1.05 3.49
C VAL A 68 -0.98 -0.31 4.79
N ARG A 69 0.29 -0.17 5.15
CA ARG A 69 0.71 0.56 6.34
C ARG A 69 1.59 1.75 5.96
N ILE A 70 1.22 2.93 6.43
CA ILE A 70 1.96 4.17 6.23
C ILE A 70 2.57 4.59 7.57
N GLY A 71 3.89 4.54 7.68
CA GLY A 71 4.61 4.78 8.91
C GLY A 71 4.69 3.54 9.79
N SER A 72 5.72 3.45 10.63
CA SER A 72 5.85 2.35 11.60
C SER A 72 5.01 2.62 12.83
N GLU A 73 4.71 1.59 13.62
CA GLU A 73 3.96 1.73 14.88
C GLU A 73 4.58 2.76 15.83
N HIS A 74 5.91 2.89 15.78
CA HIS A 74 6.65 3.86 16.59
C HIS A 74 7.30 4.88 15.68
N GLY A 75 6.52 5.36 14.70
CA GLY A 75 7.01 6.22 13.64
C GLY A 75 7.63 7.52 14.13
N ARG A 76 8.57 8.01 13.33
CA ARG A 76 9.15 9.33 13.56
C ARG A 76 8.13 10.41 13.20
N PRO A 77 8.23 11.60 13.79
CA PRO A 77 7.42 12.72 13.34
C PRO A 77 7.59 12.93 11.83
N SER A 78 6.48 13.10 11.14
CA SER A 78 6.49 13.35 9.71
C SER A 78 6.77 14.82 9.43
N ASP A 79 7.30 15.10 8.23
CA ASP A 79 7.60 16.46 7.80
C ASP A 79 6.35 17.08 7.15
N PRO A 80 5.74 18.11 7.77
CA PRO A 80 4.54 18.73 7.20
C PRO A 80 4.80 19.44 5.87
N LYS A 81 6.07 19.71 5.54
CA LYS A 81 6.45 20.33 4.27
C LYS A 81 6.60 19.30 3.15
N ASN A 82 6.63 18.03 3.49
CA ASN A 82 6.80 16.94 2.52
C ASN A 82 5.86 15.79 2.85
N PRO A 83 4.55 15.99 2.73
CA PRO A 83 3.56 14.99 3.11
C PRO A 83 3.53 13.81 2.16
N THR A 84 3.18 12.63 2.70
CA THR A 84 2.85 11.46 1.89
C THR A 84 1.42 11.58 1.42
N ALA A 85 1.17 11.24 0.17
CA ALA A 85 -0.15 11.35 -0.44
C ALA A 85 -0.61 10.01 -1.05
N LEU A 86 -1.90 9.72 -0.90
CA LEU A 86 -2.56 8.60 -1.56
C LEU A 86 -3.65 9.16 -2.45
N GLN A 87 -3.58 8.86 -3.75
CA GLN A 87 -4.56 9.34 -4.73
C GLN A 87 -5.06 8.15 -5.55
N ASP A 88 -6.37 8.03 -5.67
CA ASP A 88 -6.98 6.95 -6.45
C ASP A 88 -6.46 5.57 -6.02
N VAL A 89 -6.39 5.35 -4.71
CA VAL A 89 -6.03 4.08 -4.11
C VAL A 89 -7.31 3.42 -3.61
N PHE A 90 -7.59 2.22 -4.11
CA PHE A 90 -8.82 1.49 -3.81
C PHE A 90 -8.50 0.20 -3.08
N PHE A 91 -9.33 -0.14 -2.10
CA PHE A 91 -9.22 -1.39 -1.37
C PHE A 91 -10.44 -2.25 -1.68
N ARG A 92 -10.21 -3.48 -2.13
CA ARG A 92 -11.27 -4.43 -2.42
C ARG A 92 -11.14 -5.64 -1.49
N ILE A 93 -12.19 -5.89 -0.72
CA ILE A 93 -12.24 -7.01 0.21
C ILE A 93 -13.50 -7.81 -0.14
N GLY A 94 -13.31 -8.89 -0.90
CA GLY A 94 -14.39 -9.65 -1.48
C GLY A 94 -14.66 -9.26 -2.92
N GLY A 95 -15.79 -9.67 -3.46
CA GLY A 95 -16.13 -9.47 -4.86
C GLY A 95 -16.11 -10.79 -5.62
N PRO A 96 -15.30 -10.94 -6.71
CA PRO A 96 -15.28 -12.18 -7.48
C PRO A 96 -14.71 -13.37 -6.72
N HIS A 97 -13.99 -13.15 -5.62
CA HIS A 97 -13.47 -14.20 -4.73
C HIS A 97 -13.58 -13.74 -3.27
N VAL A 98 -13.40 -14.66 -2.34
CA VAL A 98 -13.40 -14.34 -0.92
C VAL A 98 -12.12 -13.55 -0.59
N GLY A 99 -12.30 -12.43 0.09
CA GLY A 99 -11.17 -11.61 0.55
C GLY A 99 -11.28 -11.36 2.05
N LYS A 100 -10.14 -11.39 2.74
CA LYS A 100 -10.07 -11.20 4.19
C LYS A 100 -8.97 -10.22 4.56
N ALA A 101 -9.32 -9.22 5.35
CA ALA A 101 -8.37 -8.29 5.94
C ALA A 101 -8.96 -7.73 7.23
N THR A 102 -8.11 -7.54 8.24
CA THR A 102 -8.53 -6.92 9.49
C THR A 102 -8.56 -5.41 9.35
N VAL A 103 -7.51 -4.83 8.74
CA VAL A 103 -7.39 -3.40 8.50
C VAL A 103 -6.96 -3.18 7.06
N SER A 104 -7.67 -2.33 6.32
CA SER A 104 -7.31 -1.99 4.95
C SER A 104 -6.12 -1.04 4.90
N LEU A 105 -6.20 0.05 5.66
CA LEU A 105 -5.17 1.08 5.68
C LEU A 105 -4.89 1.49 7.13
N GLU A 106 -3.62 1.40 7.52
CA GLU A 106 -3.15 1.87 8.82
C GLU A 106 -2.21 3.04 8.60
N VAL A 107 -2.52 4.18 9.17
CA VAL A 107 -1.69 5.38 9.04
C VAL A 107 -1.16 5.76 10.43
N ASN A 108 0.16 5.68 10.58
CA ASN A 108 0.87 6.02 11.81
C ASN A 108 1.68 7.31 11.66
N SER A 109 1.40 8.07 10.62
CA SER A 109 2.08 9.31 10.30
C SER A 109 1.09 10.47 10.41
N ASP A 110 1.55 11.63 10.90
CA ASP A 110 0.71 12.82 11.03
C ASP A 110 0.52 13.56 9.69
N ASN A 111 1.35 13.27 8.70
CA ASN A 111 1.31 13.99 7.42
C ASN A 111 1.50 13.05 6.23
#